data_d1c3756acd58064e98c609ffe39464be
#
_entry.id   d1c3756acd58064e98c609ffe39464be
#
_cell.length_a   1.000
_cell.length_b   1.000
_cell.length_c   1.000
_cell.angle_alpha   90.00
_cell.angle_beta   90.00
_cell.angle_gamma   90.00
#
_symmetry.space_group_name_H-M   'P 1'
#
loop_
_entity.id
_entity.type
_entity.pdbx_description
1 polymer ?
#
loop_
_entity_poly.entity_id
_entity_poly.type
_entity_poly.pdbx_seq_one_letter_code
_entity_poly.pdbx_strand_id
1 'polypeptide(L)'
;SEMCIRDSFKDKLVLRPSEISNSPEVIARIGVCSLNTAIEVDIYGHVNSTKICGTKMMNGIGGSGDFTRNAYISIFTCPSVAKEGKISAIVPMVSHVDHSEHDVNIIVTEQGVADLRGKSPKERAQAIIENCVHPDYKNILWDYLKLTDGKAQTPHSMRAALAMHAELAKSGDMKNVDWAQYK
;
A
#
# COMPACT_ATOMS: atom_id res chain seq x y z
N SER A 1 19.02 -17.26 7.45
CA SER A 1 19.12 -17.06 5.99
C SER A 1 19.98 -15.86 5.62
N GLU A 2 19.80 -14.69 6.24
CA GLU A 2 20.64 -13.49 5.96
C GLU A 2 22.11 -13.71 6.36
N MET A 3 22.36 -14.43 7.45
CA MET A 3 23.73 -14.79 7.85
C MET A 3 24.41 -15.68 6.83
N CYS A 4 23.69 -16.63 6.22
CA CYS A 4 24.24 -17.46 5.15
C CYS A 4 24.60 -16.66 3.91
N ILE A 5 23.76 -15.67 3.53
CA ILE A 5 24.04 -14.77 2.40
C ILE A 5 25.30 -13.96 2.69
N ARG A 6 25.41 -13.36 3.87
CA ARG A 6 26.57 -12.60 4.28
C ARG A 6 27.85 -13.43 4.20
N ASP A 7 27.84 -14.65 4.76
CA ASP A 7 29.04 -15.50 4.81
C ASP A 7 29.44 -16.01 3.42
N SER A 8 28.47 -16.30 2.55
CA SER A 8 28.72 -16.75 1.18
C SER A 8 29.21 -15.63 0.25
N PHE A 9 28.86 -14.37 0.53
CA PHE A 9 29.16 -13.22 -0.32
C PHE A 9 29.99 -12.12 0.38
N LYS A 10 30.68 -12.46 1.49
CA LYS A 10 31.43 -11.50 2.31
C LYS A 10 32.38 -10.60 1.52
N ASP A 11 32.99 -11.14 0.46
CA ASP A 11 33.93 -10.39 -0.38
C ASP A 11 33.22 -9.41 -1.37
N LYS A 12 31.89 -9.51 -1.49
CA LYS A 12 31.05 -8.68 -2.34
C LYS A 12 30.11 -7.76 -1.55
N LEU A 13 30.11 -7.86 -0.22
CA LEU A 13 29.23 -7.12 0.67
C LEU A 13 30.03 -6.10 1.50
N VAL A 14 29.51 -4.89 1.56
CA VAL A 14 30.01 -3.85 2.45
C VAL A 14 28.90 -3.43 3.37
N LEU A 15 29.10 -3.64 4.67
CA LEU A 15 28.19 -3.18 5.72
C LEU A 15 28.55 -1.75 6.10
N ARG A 16 27.55 -0.89 6.18
CA ARG A 16 27.66 0.50 6.64
C ARG A 16 26.58 0.78 7.67
N PRO A 17 26.77 1.71 8.59
CA PRO A 17 25.72 2.18 9.48
C PRO A 17 24.60 2.85 8.66
N SER A 18 23.37 2.86 9.22
CA SER A 18 22.18 3.30 8.51
C SER A 18 22.25 4.77 8.04
N GLU A 19 22.93 5.63 8.78
CA GLU A 19 23.16 7.02 8.39
C GLU A 19 24.00 7.19 7.10
N ILE A 20 24.65 6.13 6.66
CA ILE A 20 25.38 6.09 5.38
C ILE A 20 24.56 5.33 4.33
N SER A 21 24.12 4.10 4.66
CA SER A 21 23.39 3.24 3.71
C SER A 21 22.01 3.78 3.35
N ASN A 22 21.36 4.47 4.30
CA ASN A 22 20.02 5.05 4.16
C ASN A 22 20.03 6.58 4.13
N SER A 23 21.19 7.20 3.86
CA SER A 23 21.32 8.65 3.81
C SER A 23 20.37 9.26 2.78
N PRO A 24 19.42 10.12 3.18
CA PRO A 24 18.49 10.79 2.26
C PRO A 24 19.20 11.53 1.12
N GLU A 25 20.29 12.22 1.45
CA GLU A 25 21.09 12.95 0.47
C GLU A 25 21.70 12.02 -0.59
N VAL A 26 22.26 10.89 -0.16
CA VAL A 26 22.86 9.91 -1.07
C VAL A 26 21.80 9.26 -1.95
N ILE A 27 20.67 8.85 -1.37
CA ILE A 27 19.55 8.24 -2.09
C ILE A 27 19.06 9.18 -3.20
N ALA A 28 18.83 10.45 -2.86
CA ALA A 28 18.36 11.44 -3.82
C ALA A 28 19.40 11.71 -4.92
N ARG A 29 20.67 11.86 -4.54
CA ARG A 29 21.76 12.20 -5.47
C ARG A 29 22.06 11.12 -6.50
N ILE A 30 21.96 9.85 -6.13
CA ILE A 30 22.21 8.73 -7.05
C ILE A 30 21.00 8.32 -7.88
N GLY A 31 19.82 8.88 -7.61
CA GLY A 31 18.61 8.62 -8.40
C GLY A 31 18.03 7.22 -8.21
N VAL A 32 17.90 6.79 -6.96
CA VAL A 32 17.41 5.42 -6.63
C VAL A 32 15.99 5.20 -7.13
N CYS A 33 15.73 4.02 -7.71
CA CYS A 33 14.40 3.45 -7.84
C CYS A 33 14.16 2.52 -6.65
N SER A 34 13.30 2.92 -5.71
CA SER A 34 13.03 2.10 -4.53
C SER A 34 11.89 1.12 -4.77
N LEU A 35 12.11 -0.15 -4.39
CA LEU A 35 11.08 -1.18 -4.36
C LEU A 35 10.85 -1.60 -2.92
N ASN A 36 9.62 -1.38 -2.44
CA ASN A 36 9.19 -1.75 -1.09
C ASN A 36 7.95 -2.64 -1.17
N THR A 37 7.70 -3.41 -0.11
CA THR A 37 6.50 -4.23 0.00
C THR A 37 5.46 -3.55 0.88
N ALA A 38 4.18 -3.75 0.54
CA ALA A 38 3.04 -3.31 1.33
C ALA A 38 2.26 -4.50 1.90
N ILE A 39 1.62 -4.31 3.04
CA ILE A 39 0.59 -5.22 3.57
C ILE A 39 -0.75 -4.84 2.96
N GLU A 40 -1.06 -3.56 2.95
CA GLU A 40 -2.25 -3.00 2.31
C GLU A 40 -1.98 -1.60 1.75
N VAL A 41 -2.74 -1.24 0.74
CA VAL A 41 -2.73 0.07 0.08
C VAL A 41 -4.15 0.57 -0.04
N ASP A 42 -4.41 1.85 0.21
CA ASP A 42 -5.74 2.38 -0.07
C ASP A 42 -5.88 2.91 -1.51
N ILE A 43 -7.12 3.19 -1.87
CA ILE A 43 -7.46 3.67 -3.21
C ILE A 43 -6.84 5.02 -3.58
N TYR A 44 -6.23 5.74 -2.64
CA TYR A 44 -5.55 7.01 -2.88
C TYR A 44 -4.03 6.92 -2.87
N GLY A 45 -3.47 5.75 -2.45
CA GLY A 45 -2.05 5.48 -2.46
C GLY A 45 -1.35 5.63 -1.12
N HIS A 46 -2.08 5.69 0.01
CA HIS A 46 -1.48 5.48 1.32
C HIS A 46 -1.09 4.03 1.48
N VAL A 47 0.02 3.77 2.16
CA VAL A 47 0.58 2.43 2.32
C VAL A 47 0.74 2.09 3.79
N ASN A 48 0.25 0.92 4.16
CA ASN A 48 0.57 0.23 5.40
C ASN A 48 1.51 -0.94 5.10
N SER A 49 2.71 -0.90 5.65
CA SER A 49 3.75 -1.91 5.46
C SER A 49 4.13 -2.64 6.75
N THR A 50 3.53 -2.30 7.88
CA THR A 50 3.94 -2.78 9.20
C THR A 50 2.87 -3.53 9.98
N LYS A 51 1.59 -3.22 9.79
CA LYS A 51 0.52 -3.73 10.66
C LYS A 51 -0.58 -4.46 9.91
N ILE A 52 -0.97 -5.61 10.42
CA ILE A 52 -2.16 -6.33 9.96
C ILE A 52 -3.37 -5.76 10.68
N CYS A 53 -4.39 -5.32 9.92
CA CYS A 53 -5.63 -4.71 10.42
C CYS A 53 -5.37 -3.59 11.45
N GLY A 54 -4.31 -2.81 11.25
CA GLY A 54 -3.95 -1.65 12.07
C GLY A 54 -3.48 -1.95 13.51
N THR A 55 -3.60 -3.18 13.98
CA THR A 55 -3.40 -3.51 15.40
C THR A 55 -2.23 -4.45 15.65
N LYS A 56 -2.02 -5.45 14.79
CA LYS A 56 -0.98 -6.46 14.98
C LYS A 56 0.26 -6.10 14.17
N MET A 57 1.34 -5.74 14.85
CA MET A 57 2.62 -5.52 14.18
C MET A 57 3.13 -6.82 13.55
N MET A 58 3.43 -6.77 12.26
CA MET A 58 4.02 -7.86 11.49
C MET A 58 5.54 -7.68 11.37
N ASN A 59 5.96 -6.47 11.06
CA ASN A 59 7.38 -6.08 10.92
C ASN A 59 7.54 -4.59 11.19
N GLY A 60 8.77 -4.15 11.41
CA GLY A 60 9.10 -2.73 11.52
C GLY A 60 9.15 -2.05 10.14
N ILE A 61 9.13 -0.73 10.12
CA ILE A 61 9.20 0.08 8.90
C ILE A 61 10.57 -0.07 8.17
N GLY A 62 11.64 -0.40 8.92
CA GLY A 62 13.00 -0.47 8.36
C GLY A 62 13.42 0.84 7.69
N GLY A 63 14.15 0.73 6.59
CA GLY A 63 14.59 1.88 5.79
C GLY A 63 13.58 2.35 4.74
N SER A 64 12.37 1.79 4.69
CA SER A 64 11.43 2.10 3.61
C SER A 64 11.02 3.57 3.59
N GLY A 65 10.98 4.26 4.74
CA GLY A 65 10.70 5.69 4.81
C GLY A 65 11.78 6.54 4.15
N ASP A 66 13.04 6.24 4.43
CA ASP A 66 14.18 6.97 3.86
C ASP A 66 14.20 6.81 2.34
N PHE A 67 14.04 5.57 1.86
CA PHE A 67 14.05 5.29 0.43
C PHE A 67 12.81 5.83 -0.28
N THR A 68 11.61 5.66 0.26
CA THR A 68 10.37 6.13 -0.38
C THR A 68 10.38 7.64 -0.58
N ARG A 69 10.80 8.42 0.41
CA ARG A 69 10.79 9.89 0.34
C ARG A 69 11.88 10.49 -0.52
N ASN A 70 12.99 9.78 -0.70
CA ASN A 70 14.17 10.35 -1.35
C ASN A 70 14.52 9.66 -2.68
N ALA A 71 13.81 8.61 -3.05
CA ALA A 71 14.00 7.93 -4.33
C ALA A 71 13.52 8.80 -5.49
N TYR A 72 14.14 8.63 -6.66
CA TYR A 72 13.65 9.20 -7.92
C TYR A 72 12.28 8.63 -8.29
N ILE A 73 12.08 7.33 -8.07
CA ILE A 73 10.78 6.66 -8.19
C ILE A 73 10.60 5.73 -6.99
N SER A 74 9.48 5.87 -6.28
CA SER A 74 9.08 4.96 -5.20
C SER A 74 7.98 4.01 -5.67
N ILE A 75 8.24 2.72 -5.54
CA ILE A 75 7.36 1.63 -5.98
C ILE A 75 7.00 0.78 -4.77
N PHE A 76 5.71 0.52 -4.58
CA PHE A 76 5.22 -0.46 -3.62
C PHE A 76 4.61 -1.66 -4.31
N THR A 77 4.95 -2.86 -3.84
CA THR A 77 4.43 -4.11 -4.36
C THR A 77 3.68 -4.87 -3.28
N CYS A 78 2.57 -5.47 -3.64
CA CYS A 78 1.85 -6.43 -2.78
C CYS A 78 1.07 -7.43 -3.66
N PRO A 79 0.75 -8.63 -3.16
CA PRO A 79 -0.28 -9.44 -3.78
C PRO A 79 -1.62 -8.72 -3.64
N SER A 80 -2.48 -8.77 -4.67
CA SER A 80 -3.78 -8.08 -4.62
C SER A 80 -4.73 -8.67 -3.58
N VAL A 81 -4.54 -9.95 -3.23
CA VAL A 81 -5.32 -10.67 -2.20
C VAL A 81 -4.44 -11.57 -1.36
N ALA A 82 -4.91 -11.89 -0.16
CA ALA A 82 -4.32 -12.84 0.76
C ALA A 82 -5.38 -13.82 1.29
N LYS A 83 -4.94 -14.88 2.00
CA LYS A 83 -5.81 -15.89 2.62
C LYS A 83 -6.88 -16.44 1.65
N GLU A 84 -6.42 -16.99 0.53
CA GLU A 84 -7.30 -17.60 -0.47
C GLU A 84 -8.39 -16.63 -0.99
N GLY A 85 -8.03 -15.36 -1.15
CA GLY A 85 -8.92 -14.34 -1.67
C GLY A 85 -9.89 -13.71 -0.67
N LYS A 86 -9.78 -14.03 0.64
CA LYS A 86 -10.65 -13.47 1.68
C LYS A 86 -10.24 -12.07 2.14
N ILE A 87 -9.00 -11.68 1.88
CA ILE A 87 -8.45 -10.37 2.25
C ILE A 87 -7.99 -9.66 0.99
N SER A 88 -8.51 -8.48 0.73
CA SER A 88 -7.97 -7.57 -0.27
C SER A 88 -6.80 -6.78 0.31
N ALA A 89 -5.69 -6.69 -0.42
CA ALA A 89 -4.62 -5.77 -0.08
C ALA A 89 -4.92 -4.34 -0.53
N ILE A 90 -5.87 -4.15 -1.46
CA ILE A 90 -6.35 -2.82 -1.83
C ILE A 90 -7.67 -2.56 -1.12
N VAL A 91 -7.73 -1.47 -0.35
CA VAL A 91 -8.84 -1.16 0.56
C VAL A 91 -9.30 0.29 0.38
N PRO A 92 -10.51 0.67 0.87
CA PRO A 92 -10.95 2.08 0.83
C PRO A 92 -10.04 3.02 1.62
N MET A 93 -9.60 2.61 2.80
CA MET A 93 -8.68 3.34 3.67
C MET A 93 -7.80 2.32 4.40
N VAL A 94 -6.49 2.56 4.43
CA VAL A 94 -5.57 1.71 5.19
C VAL A 94 -5.83 1.82 6.69
N SER A 95 -5.67 0.71 7.40
CA SER A 95 -5.87 0.65 8.84
C SER A 95 -4.72 1.27 9.65
N HIS A 96 -3.58 1.51 9.01
CA HIS A 96 -2.40 2.20 9.53
C HIS A 96 -1.62 2.83 8.37
N VAL A 97 -1.07 4.01 8.56
CA VAL A 97 -0.30 4.72 7.52
C VAL A 97 1.17 4.72 7.89
N ASP A 98 1.99 4.01 7.12
CA ASP A 98 3.46 4.10 7.18
C ASP A 98 3.99 5.08 6.14
N HIS A 99 3.38 5.12 4.94
CA HIS A 99 3.74 6.04 3.86
C HIS A 99 2.50 6.74 3.32
N SER A 100 2.62 8.06 3.19
CA SER A 100 1.53 8.88 2.68
C SER A 100 1.43 8.82 1.15
N GLU A 101 0.28 9.17 0.62
CA GLU A 101 0.03 9.28 -0.81
C GLU A 101 1.01 10.22 -1.55
N HIS A 102 1.62 11.17 -0.82
CA HIS A 102 2.55 12.14 -1.38
C HIS A 102 3.91 11.53 -1.74
N ASP A 103 4.29 10.46 -1.05
CA ASP A 103 5.59 9.81 -1.20
C ASP A 103 5.54 8.57 -2.11
N VAL A 104 4.33 8.09 -2.46
CA VAL A 104 4.12 6.86 -3.24
C VAL A 104 3.84 7.20 -4.69
N ASN A 105 4.72 6.71 -5.59
CA ASN A 105 4.61 7.00 -7.02
C ASN A 105 3.91 5.89 -7.79
N ILE A 106 4.21 4.63 -7.50
CA ILE A 106 3.72 3.48 -8.29
C ILE A 106 3.29 2.37 -7.34
N ILE A 107 2.14 1.76 -7.62
CA ILE A 107 1.66 0.53 -6.99
C ILE A 107 1.69 -0.61 -8.02
N VAL A 108 2.16 -1.76 -7.60
CA VAL A 108 2.25 -2.97 -8.43
C VAL A 108 1.62 -4.14 -7.68
N THR A 109 0.73 -4.84 -8.36
CA THR A 109 0.21 -6.14 -7.92
C THR A 109 0.35 -7.15 -9.07
N GLU A 110 0.00 -8.41 -8.85
CA GLU A 110 -0.04 -9.39 -9.94
C GLU A 110 -1.14 -9.09 -10.98
N GLN A 111 -2.07 -8.18 -10.66
CA GLN A 111 -3.11 -7.73 -11.60
C GLN A 111 -2.58 -6.69 -12.59
N GLY A 112 -1.59 -5.88 -12.18
CA GLY A 112 -1.01 -4.85 -13.03
C GLY A 112 -0.32 -3.73 -12.23
N VAL A 113 -0.20 -2.57 -12.89
CA VAL A 113 0.56 -1.41 -12.42
C VAL A 113 -0.31 -0.16 -12.44
N ALA A 114 -0.30 0.59 -11.35
CA ALA A 114 -0.89 1.91 -11.24
C ALA A 114 0.20 2.98 -11.06
N ASP A 115 0.45 3.79 -12.07
CA ASP A 115 1.29 4.98 -11.97
C ASP A 115 0.46 6.14 -11.43
N LEU A 116 0.82 6.63 -10.25
CA LEU A 116 0.08 7.65 -9.50
C LEU A 116 0.63 9.07 -9.72
N ARG A 117 1.74 9.21 -10.44
CA ARG A 117 2.39 10.50 -10.66
C ARG A 117 1.53 11.42 -11.52
N GLY A 118 1.44 12.69 -11.11
CA GLY A 118 0.65 13.70 -11.80
C GLY A 118 -0.86 13.50 -11.75
N LYS A 119 -1.37 12.59 -10.91
CA LYS A 119 -2.79 12.28 -10.79
C LYS A 119 -3.39 12.91 -9.54
N SER A 120 -4.59 13.43 -9.69
CA SER A 120 -5.46 13.83 -8.57
C SER A 120 -5.90 12.59 -7.77
N PRO A 121 -6.34 12.73 -6.51
CA PRO A 121 -6.82 11.60 -5.71
C PRO A 121 -7.89 10.76 -6.42
N LYS A 122 -8.82 11.38 -7.14
CA LYS A 122 -9.86 10.66 -7.90
C LYS A 122 -9.26 9.84 -9.05
N GLU A 123 -8.31 10.39 -9.78
CA GLU A 123 -7.61 9.67 -10.87
C GLU A 123 -6.71 8.56 -10.30
N ARG A 124 -6.14 8.73 -9.10
CA ARG A 124 -5.40 7.68 -8.40
C ARG A 124 -6.33 6.52 -8.03
N ALA A 125 -7.50 6.82 -7.45
CA ALA A 125 -8.49 5.80 -7.12
C ALA A 125 -8.90 4.99 -8.35
N GLN A 126 -9.17 5.65 -9.47
CA GLN A 126 -9.47 4.97 -10.72
C GLN A 126 -8.30 4.10 -11.17
N ALA A 127 -7.09 4.63 -11.23
CA ALA A 127 -5.90 3.89 -11.69
C ALA A 127 -5.62 2.66 -10.81
N ILE A 128 -5.72 2.78 -9.49
CA ILE A 128 -5.50 1.67 -8.56
C ILE A 128 -6.58 0.61 -8.70
N ILE A 129 -7.86 1.00 -8.73
CA ILE A 129 -8.97 0.05 -8.83
C ILE A 129 -8.94 -0.69 -10.16
N GLU A 130 -8.70 0.00 -11.26
CA GLU A 130 -8.69 -0.62 -12.58
C GLU A 130 -7.52 -1.58 -12.78
N ASN A 131 -6.33 -1.24 -12.28
CA ASN A 131 -5.11 -1.95 -12.63
C ASN A 131 -4.56 -2.89 -11.53
N CYS A 132 -4.81 -2.60 -10.25
CA CYS A 132 -4.16 -3.31 -9.15
C CYS A 132 -5.09 -4.17 -8.30
N VAL A 133 -6.41 -3.98 -8.42
CA VAL A 133 -7.40 -4.68 -7.59
C VAL A 133 -7.74 -6.05 -8.20
N HIS A 134 -7.81 -7.07 -7.35
CA HIS A 134 -8.30 -8.39 -7.75
C HIS A 134 -9.74 -8.29 -8.30
N PRO A 135 -10.10 -9.02 -9.36
CA PRO A 135 -11.43 -8.95 -9.98
C PRO A 135 -12.60 -9.04 -9.00
N ASP A 136 -12.52 -9.93 -8.00
CA ASP A 136 -13.57 -10.12 -6.99
C ASP A 136 -13.85 -8.86 -6.15
N TYR A 137 -12.89 -7.95 -6.04
CA TYR A 137 -12.99 -6.74 -5.21
C TYR A 137 -13.23 -5.46 -6.01
N LYS A 138 -13.09 -5.49 -7.34
CA LYS A 138 -13.26 -4.28 -8.17
C LYS A 138 -14.62 -3.63 -7.96
N ASN A 139 -15.70 -4.39 -8.08
CA ASN A 139 -17.05 -3.88 -7.88
C ASN A 139 -17.28 -3.39 -6.45
N ILE A 140 -16.72 -4.09 -5.46
CA ILE A 140 -16.83 -3.71 -4.04
C ILE A 140 -16.23 -2.31 -3.82
N LEU A 141 -15.05 -2.02 -4.38
CA LEU A 141 -14.41 -0.72 -4.25
C LEU A 141 -15.09 0.37 -5.08
N TRP A 142 -15.59 0.06 -6.27
CA TRP A 142 -16.42 1.00 -7.04
C TRP A 142 -17.71 1.36 -6.31
N ASP A 143 -18.34 0.39 -5.64
CA ASP A 143 -19.55 0.63 -4.86
C ASP A 143 -19.25 1.47 -3.60
N TYR A 144 -18.08 1.28 -2.98
CA TYR A 144 -17.62 2.19 -1.92
C TYR A 144 -17.53 3.64 -2.41
N LEU A 145 -16.92 3.88 -3.57
CA LEU A 145 -16.81 5.24 -4.12
C LEU A 145 -18.18 5.88 -4.39
N LYS A 146 -19.20 5.10 -4.73
CA LYS A 146 -20.58 5.59 -4.90
C LYS A 146 -21.24 6.05 -3.59
N LEU A 147 -20.75 5.60 -2.43
CA LEU A 147 -21.21 6.09 -1.12
C LEU A 147 -20.70 7.49 -0.80
N THR A 148 -19.66 7.94 -1.48
CA THR A 148 -19.12 9.27 -1.29
C THR A 148 -19.90 10.27 -2.12
N ASP A 149 -20.01 11.54 -1.67
CA ASP A 149 -20.70 12.57 -2.42
C ASP A 149 -19.93 13.03 -3.66
N GLY A 150 -18.70 12.56 -3.84
CA GLY A 150 -17.82 12.88 -4.96
C GLY A 150 -17.38 14.35 -5.06
N LYS A 151 -17.81 15.22 -4.15
CA LYS A 151 -17.48 16.66 -4.17
C LYS A 151 -16.13 16.98 -3.59
N ALA A 152 -15.71 16.23 -2.55
CA ALA A 152 -14.41 16.41 -1.94
C ALA A 152 -13.27 16.10 -2.92
N GLN A 153 -12.09 16.67 -2.67
CA GLN A 153 -10.88 16.37 -3.43
C GLN A 153 -10.47 14.90 -3.24
N THR A 154 -10.55 14.40 -2.01
CA THR A 154 -10.29 13.00 -1.63
C THR A 154 -11.57 12.45 -1.00
N PRO A 155 -12.53 11.95 -1.82
CA PRO A 155 -13.84 11.54 -1.31
C PRO A 155 -13.74 10.29 -0.43
N HIS A 156 -14.22 10.39 0.81
CA HIS A 156 -14.34 9.27 1.73
C HIS A 156 -15.72 9.24 2.39
N SER A 157 -16.25 8.05 2.62
CA SER A 157 -17.32 7.84 3.59
C SER A 157 -16.69 7.48 4.93
N MET A 158 -16.61 8.41 5.88
CA MET A 158 -15.98 8.18 7.18
C MET A 158 -16.65 7.05 7.97
N ARG A 159 -17.94 6.81 7.75
CA ARG A 159 -18.66 5.69 8.38
C ARG A 159 -18.27 4.33 7.79
N ALA A 160 -17.88 4.30 6.52
CA ALA A 160 -17.62 3.07 5.75
C ALA A 160 -16.13 2.82 5.47
N ALA A 161 -15.25 3.78 5.75
CA ALA A 161 -13.85 3.73 5.33
C ALA A 161 -13.10 2.47 5.78
N LEU A 162 -13.39 1.95 6.97
CA LEU A 162 -12.80 0.73 7.53
C LEU A 162 -13.77 -0.46 7.57
N ALA A 163 -14.90 -0.39 6.84
CA ALA A 163 -15.93 -1.43 6.90
C ALA A 163 -15.43 -2.80 6.40
N MET A 164 -14.54 -2.85 5.41
CA MET A 164 -13.94 -4.11 4.96
C MET A 164 -13.11 -4.76 6.07
N HIS A 165 -12.37 -3.98 6.85
CA HIS A 165 -11.61 -4.50 8.00
C HIS A 165 -12.53 -4.97 9.13
N ALA A 166 -13.60 -4.23 9.41
CA ALA A 166 -14.60 -4.61 10.40
C ALA A 166 -15.31 -5.93 9.99
N GLU A 167 -15.65 -6.07 8.72
CA GLU A 167 -16.28 -7.29 8.21
C GLU A 167 -15.31 -8.48 8.24
N LEU A 168 -14.03 -8.27 7.92
CA LEU A 168 -13.01 -9.31 8.08
C LEU A 168 -12.95 -9.81 9.53
N ALA A 169 -13.00 -8.90 10.51
CA ALA A 169 -12.98 -9.26 11.92
C ALA A 169 -14.23 -10.02 12.34
N LYS A 170 -15.38 -9.73 11.74
CA LYS A 170 -16.69 -10.32 12.05
C LYS A 170 -16.90 -11.67 11.35
N SER A 171 -16.69 -11.75 10.05
CA SER A 171 -17.04 -12.94 9.22
C SER A 171 -15.82 -13.70 8.70
N GLY A 172 -14.63 -13.12 8.79
CA GLY A 172 -13.39 -13.70 8.26
C GLY A 172 -13.20 -13.50 6.75
N ASP A 173 -14.07 -12.72 6.09
CA ASP A 173 -13.99 -12.44 4.65
C ASP A 173 -14.41 -10.99 4.35
N MET A 174 -13.53 -10.20 3.76
CA MET A 174 -13.79 -8.81 3.37
C MET A 174 -14.87 -8.68 2.29
N LYS A 175 -15.12 -9.72 1.49
CA LYS A 175 -16.12 -9.71 0.43
C LYS A 175 -17.55 -9.63 0.96
N ASN A 176 -17.77 -9.99 2.22
CA ASN A 176 -19.10 -9.95 2.85
C ASN A 176 -19.52 -8.54 3.28
N VAL A 177 -18.72 -7.51 2.99
CA VAL A 177 -19.08 -6.12 3.33
C VAL A 177 -20.38 -5.71 2.65
N ASP A 178 -21.34 -5.22 3.45
CA ASP A 178 -22.62 -4.71 2.98
C ASP A 178 -22.64 -3.17 3.06
N TRP A 179 -22.48 -2.52 1.90
CA TRP A 179 -22.48 -1.07 1.80
C TRP A 179 -23.84 -0.42 2.05
N ALA A 180 -24.96 -1.18 1.99
CA ALA A 180 -26.29 -0.64 2.24
C ALA A 180 -26.45 -0.11 3.68
N GLN A 181 -25.68 -0.65 4.61
CA GLN A 181 -25.67 -0.23 6.03
C GLN A 181 -25.04 1.17 6.24
N TYR A 182 -24.37 1.71 5.23
CA TYR A 182 -23.62 2.96 5.31
C TYR A 182 -24.17 4.10 4.43
N LYS A 183 -25.32 3.85 3.80
CA LYS A 183 -26.06 4.86 3.00
C LYS A 183 -26.73 5.90 3.87
#